data_adbfab87cba9f000c461190768b89057
#
_entry.id   adbfab87cba9f000c461190768b89057
#
_cell.length_a   1.000
_cell.length_b   1.000
_cell.length_c   1.000
_cell.angle_alpha   90.00
_cell.angle_beta   90.00
_cell.angle_gamma   90.00
#
_symmetry.space_group_name_H-M   'P 1'
#
loop_
_entity.id
_entity.type
_entity.pdbx_description
1 polymer ?
#
loop_
_entity_poly.entity_id
_entity_poly.type
_entity_poly.pdbx_seq_one_letter_code
_entity_poly.pdbx_strand_id
1 'polypeptide(L)'
;MDLPAPQQLPVAARWCLSDQQEQRCIDLEVARTPLQQQIGLMQRPALPPLRGMWFPFDRPRPLRFWMFNTVAPLDILFLRDGRVIAIEAAVPVCPALPCPGYGPAERSDGVVELGAGEARRLGIGIGDRAVISTIP
;
A
#
# COMPACT_ATOMS: atom_id res chain seq x y z
N MET A 1 1.79 26.55 -3.49
CA MET A 1 1.80 25.58 -2.38
C MET A 1 2.94 24.60 -2.61
N ASP A 2 3.84 24.52 -1.66
CA ASP A 2 4.98 23.65 -1.80
C ASP A 2 4.56 22.19 -1.68
N LEU A 3 5.14 21.33 -2.51
CA LEU A 3 4.93 19.90 -2.40
C LEU A 3 5.66 19.38 -1.16
N PRO A 4 5.09 18.39 -0.46
CA PRO A 4 5.81 17.80 0.66
C PRO A 4 7.09 17.13 0.16
N ALA A 5 8.13 17.18 0.97
CA ALA A 5 9.34 16.43 0.67
C ALA A 5 9.02 14.92 0.70
N PRO A 6 9.63 14.13 -0.19
CA PRO A 6 9.45 12.68 -0.11
C PRO A 6 9.95 12.14 1.21
N GLN A 7 9.25 11.18 1.76
CA GLN A 7 9.67 10.51 2.98
C GLN A 7 10.21 9.12 2.66
N GLN A 8 11.21 8.69 3.41
CA GLN A 8 11.67 7.32 3.41
C GLN A 8 11.61 6.82 4.84
N LEU A 9 10.71 5.89 5.08
CA LEU A 9 10.55 5.30 6.39
C LEU A 9 11.38 4.02 6.47
N PRO A 10 11.86 3.63 7.65
CA PRO A 10 12.57 2.36 7.76
C PRO A 10 11.64 1.20 7.43
N VAL A 11 12.19 0.13 6.84
CA VAL A 11 11.48 -1.13 6.72
C VAL A 11 11.25 -1.66 8.13
N ALA A 12 9.99 -1.77 8.52
CA ALA A 12 9.61 -2.11 9.89
C ALA A 12 8.60 -3.24 9.95
N ALA A 13 8.20 -3.79 8.82
CA ALA A 13 7.27 -4.91 8.76
C ALA A 13 7.55 -5.75 7.53
N ARG A 14 6.95 -6.94 7.51
CA ARG A 14 7.14 -7.87 6.43
C ARG A 14 5.87 -8.68 6.21
N TRP A 15 5.49 -8.82 4.95
CA TRP A 15 4.40 -9.67 4.53
C TRP A 15 4.98 -10.79 3.68
N CYS A 16 4.98 -12.00 4.21
CA CYS A 16 5.54 -13.15 3.50
C CYS A 16 4.44 -13.93 2.82
N LEU A 17 4.69 -14.22 1.55
CA LEU A 17 3.83 -15.03 0.70
C LEU A 17 4.46 -16.41 0.65
N SER A 18 3.70 -17.44 0.99
CA SER A 18 4.19 -18.80 0.84
C SER A 18 3.52 -19.44 -0.36
N ASP A 19 4.32 -19.87 -1.32
CA ASP A 19 3.88 -20.84 -2.31
C ASP A 19 4.55 -22.18 -1.98
N GLN A 20 4.30 -23.19 -2.81
CA GLN A 20 4.68 -24.57 -2.48
C GLN A 20 6.20 -24.78 -2.40
N GLN A 21 7.02 -23.87 -2.89
CA GLN A 21 8.46 -24.09 -3.01
C GLN A 21 9.32 -22.92 -2.54
N GLU A 22 8.78 -21.73 -2.46
CA GLU A 22 9.53 -20.55 -2.07
C GLU A 22 8.73 -19.67 -1.15
N GLN A 23 9.40 -19.11 -0.16
CA GLN A 23 8.84 -18.03 0.64
C GLN A 23 9.39 -16.71 0.10
N ARG A 24 8.49 -15.87 -0.39
CA ARG A 24 8.84 -14.51 -0.82
C ARG A 24 8.23 -13.54 0.17
N CYS A 25 9.02 -12.57 0.58
CA CYS A 25 8.56 -11.58 1.56
C CYS A 25 8.62 -10.18 0.96
N ILE A 26 7.55 -9.42 1.20
CA ILE A 26 7.50 -8.01 0.86
C ILE A 26 7.98 -7.24 2.08
N ASP A 27 9.05 -6.47 1.92
CA ASP A 27 9.53 -5.58 2.96
C ASP A 27 8.72 -4.29 2.94
N LEU A 28 8.19 -3.91 4.08
CA LEU A 28 7.24 -2.81 4.19
C LEU A 28 7.78 -1.68 5.06
N GLU A 29 7.77 -0.48 4.50
CA GLU A 29 7.81 0.74 5.29
C GLU A 29 6.46 0.89 5.97
N VAL A 30 6.43 1.44 7.18
CA VAL A 30 5.19 1.53 7.93
C VAL A 30 4.86 2.99 8.21
N ALA A 31 3.76 3.46 7.62
CA ALA A 31 3.24 4.80 7.85
C ALA A 31 2.26 4.75 9.04
N ARG A 32 2.71 5.18 10.20
CA ARG A 32 1.95 5.06 11.45
C ARG A 32 1.26 6.35 11.87
N THR A 33 1.91 7.48 11.67
CA THR A 33 1.35 8.76 12.10
C THR A 33 0.41 9.33 11.05
N PRO A 34 -0.54 10.20 11.42
CA PRO A 34 -1.39 10.85 10.43
C PRO A 34 -0.61 11.55 9.33
N LEU A 35 0.49 12.23 9.66
CA LEU A 35 1.31 12.91 8.66
C LEU A 35 2.00 11.92 7.73
N GLN A 36 2.55 10.83 8.26
CA GLN A 36 3.17 9.79 7.43
C GLN A 36 2.15 9.17 6.48
N GLN A 37 0.92 8.92 6.97
CA GLN A 37 -0.14 8.36 6.14
C GLN A 37 -0.61 9.34 5.07
N GLN A 38 -0.62 10.63 5.38
CA GLN A 38 -0.98 11.66 4.41
C GLN A 38 0.07 11.77 3.29
N ILE A 39 1.33 11.74 3.64
CA ILE A 39 2.43 11.83 2.65
C ILE A 39 2.54 10.54 1.85
N GLY A 40 2.49 9.38 2.53
CA GLY A 40 2.60 8.09 1.86
C GLY A 40 3.81 8.03 0.92
N LEU A 41 3.58 7.66 -0.32
CA LEU A 41 4.62 7.53 -1.35
C LEU A 41 4.75 8.76 -2.25
N MET A 42 4.20 9.90 -1.84
CA MET A 42 4.30 11.12 -2.63
C MET A 42 5.74 11.46 -3.01
N GLN A 43 5.95 11.87 -4.25
CA GLN A 43 7.23 12.34 -4.80
C GLN A 43 8.32 11.27 -4.86
N ARG A 44 7.97 10.00 -4.66
CA ARG A 44 8.95 8.92 -4.73
C ARG A 44 8.89 8.20 -6.08
N PRO A 45 10.05 7.76 -6.60
CA PRO A 45 10.05 6.95 -7.82
C PRO A 45 9.38 5.60 -7.57
N ALA A 46 9.14 4.86 -8.65
CA ALA A 46 8.54 3.52 -8.55
C ALA A 46 9.32 2.65 -7.57
N LEU A 47 8.58 1.92 -6.73
CA LEU A 47 9.18 1.00 -5.79
C LEU A 47 9.75 -0.23 -6.52
N PRO A 48 10.91 -0.73 -6.06
CA PRO A 48 11.43 -1.99 -6.61
C PRO A 48 10.54 -3.18 -6.22
N PRO A 49 10.75 -4.35 -6.86
CA PRO A 49 10.03 -5.55 -6.46
C PRO A 49 10.20 -5.88 -4.98
N LEU A 50 9.16 -6.48 -4.40
CA LEU A 50 9.14 -6.92 -3.00
C LEU A 50 9.35 -5.78 -1.99
N ARG A 51 8.91 -4.59 -2.35
CA ARG A 51 8.90 -3.42 -1.47
C ARG A 51 7.53 -2.77 -1.50
N GLY A 52 7.12 -2.25 -0.37
CA GLY A 52 5.84 -1.55 -0.27
C GLY A 52 5.76 -0.67 0.95
N MET A 53 4.59 -0.02 1.10
CA MET A 53 4.29 0.76 2.29
C MET A 53 2.97 0.28 2.88
N TRP A 54 2.99 0.02 4.18
CA TRP A 54 1.82 -0.42 4.93
C TRP A 54 1.29 0.75 5.77
N PHE A 55 -0.03 0.92 5.70
CA PHE A 55 -0.78 1.93 6.43
C PHE A 55 -1.72 1.20 7.40
N PRO A 56 -1.31 0.95 8.65
CA PRO A 56 -2.20 0.35 9.64
C PRO A 56 -3.18 1.37 10.21
N PHE A 57 -4.39 0.93 10.50
CA PHE A 57 -5.43 1.75 11.14
C PHE A 57 -5.98 1.00 12.35
N ASP A 58 -6.23 1.76 13.42
CA ASP A 58 -6.68 1.18 14.70
C ASP A 58 -8.08 0.57 14.61
N ARG A 59 -8.93 1.14 13.75
CA ARG A 59 -10.32 0.72 13.59
C ARG A 59 -10.66 0.53 12.13
N PRO A 60 -11.45 -0.51 11.80
CA PRO A 60 -11.96 -0.60 10.45
C PRO A 60 -12.85 0.59 10.11
N ARG A 61 -12.66 1.14 8.93
CA ARG A 61 -13.47 2.24 8.41
C ARG A 61 -13.38 2.26 6.89
N PRO A 62 -14.34 2.89 6.19
CA PRO A 62 -14.20 3.10 4.76
C PRO A 62 -12.98 3.99 4.51
N LEU A 63 -12.04 3.50 3.72
CA LEU A 63 -10.82 4.22 3.41
C LEU A 63 -10.85 4.68 1.96
N ARG A 64 -10.32 5.88 1.72
CA ARG A 64 -10.13 6.42 0.37
C ARG A 64 -8.70 6.90 0.25
N PHE A 65 -8.00 6.36 -0.76
CA PHE A 65 -6.65 6.76 -1.09
C PHE A 65 -6.65 7.44 -2.45
N TRP A 66 -5.78 8.42 -2.63
CA TRP A 66 -5.65 9.14 -3.88
C TRP A 66 -4.20 9.13 -4.35
N MET A 67 -4.00 9.51 -5.60
CA MET A 67 -2.67 9.50 -6.24
C MET A 67 -2.09 10.89 -6.42
N PHE A 68 -2.64 11.91 -5.76
CA PHE A 68 -2.14 13.27 -5.88
C PHE A 68 -0.70 13.35 -5.37
N ASN A 69 0.17 14.02 -6.13
CA ASN A 69 1.61 14.15 -5.86
C ASN A 69 2.38 12.81 -5.85
N THR A 70 1.77 11.75 -6.30
CA THR A 70 2.44 10.46 -6.48
C THR A 70 2.89 10.37 -7.94
N VAL A 71 4.17 10.10 -8.16
CA VAL A 71 4.77 10.24 -9.50
C VAL A 71 4.93 8.91 -10.24
N ALA A 72 4.54 7.81 -9.60
CA ALA A 72 4.55 6.48 -10.23
C ALA A 72 3.20 5.79 -9.97
N PRO A 73 2.66 5.02 -10.92
CA PRO A 73 1.43 4.27 -10.68
C PRO A 73 1.63 3.21 -9.60
N LEU A 74 0.58 2.88 -8.87
CA LEU A 74 0.62 1.97 -7.74
C LEU A 74 -0.47 0.92 -7.80
N ASP A 75 -0.22 -0.22 -7.17
CA ASP A 75 -1.27 -1.13 -6.74
C ASP A 75 -1.64 -0.76 -5.30
N ILE A 76 -2.93 -0.59 -5.04
CA ILE A 76 -3.43 -0.26 -3.69
C ILE A 76 -4.27 -1.43 -3.20
N LEU A 77 -3.80 -2.09 -2.14
CA LEU A 77 -4.45 -3.27 -1.58
C LEU A 77 -5.11 -2.90 -0.26
N PHE A 78 -6.40 -3.17 -0.13
CA PHE A 78 -7.16 -2.89 1.08
C PHE A 78 -7.31 -4.16 1.88
N LEU A 79 -7.04 -4.08 3.19
CA LEU A 79 -7.00 -5.23 4.08
C LEU A 79 -8.05 -5.11 5.17
N ARG A 80 -8.55 -6.25 5.61
CA ARG A 80 -9.37 -6.35 6.81
C ARG A 80 -9.18 -7.71 7.47
N ASP A 81 -8.94 -7.70 8.77
CA ASP A 81 -8.78 -8.92 9.57
C ASP A 81 -7.76 -9.89 8.96
N GLY A 82 -6.64 -9.33 8.46
CA GLY A 82 -5.57 -10.13 7.88
C GLY A 82 -5.86 -10.73 6.52
N ARG A 83 -6.81 -10.17 5.77
CA ARG A 83 -7.14 -10.62 4.41
C ARG A 83 -7.23 -9.45 3.46
N VAL A 84 -6.91 -9.69 2.20
CA VAL A 84 -7.09 -8.73 1.13
C VAL A 84 -8.58 -8.71 0.76
N ILE A 85 -9.22 -7.53 0.88
CA ILE A 85 -10.64 -7.39 0.56
C ILE A 85 -10.88 -6.63 -0.74
N ALA A 86 -9.90 -5.85 -1.20
CA ALA A 86 -10.02 -5.12 -2.46
C ALA A 86 -8.64 -4.82 -3.00
N ILE A 87 -8.51 -4.77 -4.31
CA ILE A 87 -7.28 -4.42 -5.02
C ILE A 87 -7.63 -3.41 -6.10
N GLU A 88 -6.99 -2.24 -6.03
CA GLU A 88 -6.99 -1.28 -7.14
C GLU A 88 -5.64 -1.43 -7.84
N ALA A 89 -5.66 -2.02 -9.01
CA ALA A 89 -4.44 -2.38 -9.72
C ALA A 89 -4.01 -1.28 -10.69
N ALA A 90 -2.71 -1.02 -10.76
CA ALA A 90 -2.10 -0.09 -11.71
C ALA A 90 -2.82 1.26 -11.73
N VAL A 91 -3.03 1.83 -10.55
CA VAL A 91 -3.74 3.11 -10.41
C VAL A 91 -2.86 4.20 -11.01
N PRO A 92 -3.40 4.98 -11.97
CA PRO A 92 -2.59 5.99 -12.64
C PRO A 92 -2.30 7.19 -11.72
N VAL A 93 -1.22 7.89 -12.04
CA VAL A 93 -0.89 9.15 -11.36
C VAL A 93 -1.98 10.22 -11.63
N CYS A 94 -2.10 11.16 -10.71
CA CYS A 94 -3.04 12.27 -10.84
C CYS A 94 -2.27 13.58 -10.63
N PRO A 95 -1.76 14.21 -11.71
CA PRO A 95 -0.85 15.34 -11.58
C PRO A 95 -1.54 16.65 -11.16
N ALA A 96 -2.86 16.73 -11.26
CA ALA A 96 -3.59 17.95 -10.92
C ALA A 96 -4.95 17.62 -10.32
N LEU A 97 -5.35 18.42 -9.32
CA LEU A 97 -6.66 18.31 -8.70
C LEU A 97 -7.79 18.67 -9.69
N PRO A 98 -8.97 18.01 -9.60
CA PRO A 98 -9.33 17.01 -8.59
C PRO A 98 -8.78 15.63 -8.90
N CYS A 99 -8.51 14.84 -7.87
CA CYS A 99 -8.04 13.47 -7.99
C CYS A 99 -9.09 12.50 -7.46
N PRO A 100 -9.32 11.38 -8.17
CA PRO A 100 -10.24 10.38 -7.64
C PRO A 100 -9.73 9.75 -6.36
N GLY A 101 -10.65 9.35 -5.50
CA GLY A 101 -10.35 8.52 -4.34
C GLY A 101 -10.64 7.07 -4.67
N TYR A 102 -9.80 6.17 -4.17
CA TYR A 102 -9.92 4.73 -4.41
C TYR A 102 -10.16 4.02 -3.08
N GLY A 103 -11.03 3.04 -3.11
CA GLY A 103 -11.28 2.20 -1.94
C GLY A 103 -12.64 1.54 -2.01
N PRO A 104 -12.80 0.39 -1.32
CA PRO A 104 -14.07 -0.33 -1.29
C PRO A 104 -15.08 0.37 -0.40
N ALA A 105 -16.35 0.00 -0.57
CA ALA A 105 -17.41 0.44 0.35
C ALA A 105 -17.24 -0.20 1.73
N GLU A 106 -16.68 -1.41 1.77
CA GLU A 106 -16.42 -2.13 3.00
C GLU A 106 -15.34 -1.41 3.82
N ARG A 107 -15.39 -1.63 5.13
CA ARG A 107 -14.42 -1.07 6.06
C ARG A 107 -13.10 -1.84 5.95
N SER A 108 -12.00 -1.10 5.94
CA SER A 108 -10.64 -1.63 5.92
C SER A 108 -9.93 -1.22 7.20
N ASP A 109 -9.02 -2.07 7.67
CA ASP A 109 -8.15 -1.77 8.81
C ASP A 109 -6.69 -1.62 8.42
N GLY A 110 -6.39 -1.69 7.14
CA GLY A 110 -5.05 -1.47 6.63
C GLY A 110 -5.02 -1.34 5.13
N VAL A 111 -3.95 -0.73 4.64
CA VAL A 111 -3.69 -0.61 3.20
C VAL A 111 -2.23 -0.95 2.96
N VAL A 112 -1.95 -1.68 1.89
CA VAL A 112 -0.58 -1.88 1.40
C VAL A 112 -0.51 -1.31 -0.01
N GLU A 113 0.46 -0.42 -0.22
CA GLU A 113 0.76 0.11 -1.55
C GLU A 113 2.02 -0.56 -2.08
N LEU A 114 1.94 -1.03 -3.33
CA LEU A 114 3.03 -1.67 -4.05
C LEU A 114 3.22 -0.95 -5.39
N GLY A 115 4.34 -1.18 -6.03
CA GLY A 115 4.50 -0.73 -7.41
C GLY A 115 3.44 -1.34 -8.32
N ALA A 116 3.05 -0.62 -9.36
CA ALA A 116 2.01 -1.08 -10.29
C ALA A 116 2.38 -2.43 -10.90
N GLY A 117 1.44 -3.38 -10.88
CA GLY A 117 1.64 -4.71 -11.42
C GLY A 117 2.24 -5.71 -10.45
N GLU A 118 2.69 -5.27 -9.29
CA GLU A 118 3.36 -6.14 -8.33
C GLU A 118 2.39 -7.18 -7.72
N ALA A 119 1.16 -6.76 -7.41
CA ALA A 119 0.17 -7.70 -6.88
C ALA A 119 -0.05 -8.87 -7.84
N ARG A 120 -0.18 -8.57 -9.14
CA ARG A 120 -0.34 -9.61 -10.17
C ARG A 120 0.91 -10.47 -10.28
N ARG A 121 2.10 -9.86 -10.29
CA ARG A 121 3.36 -10.61 -10.38
C ARG A 121 3.52 -11.59 -9.23
N LEU A 122 3.09 -11.18 -8.02
CA LEU A 122 3.19 -12.01 -6.82
C LEU A 122 2.01 -12.97 -6.63
N GLY A 123 1.01 -12.91 -7.50
CA GLY A 123 -0.16 -13.77 -7.40
C GLY A 123 -1.10 -13.43 -6.25
N ILE A 124 -1.10 -12.18 -5.79
CA ILE A 124 -1.96 -11.74 -4.69
C ILE A 124 -3.36 -11.46 -5.24
N GLY A 125 -4.37 -12.04 -4.60
CA GLY A 125 -5.76 -11.88 -4.97
C GLY A 125 -6.65 -11.56 -3.79
N ILE A 126 -7.89 -11.14 -4.09
CA ILE A 126 -8.90 -10.88 -3.06
C ILE A 126 -9.19 -12.19 -2.31
N GLY A 127 -9.25 -12.10 -0.98
CA GLY A 127 -9.44 -13.26 -0.11
C GLY A 127 -8.14 -13.86 0.42
N ASP A 128 -7.00 -13.49 -0.16
CA ASP A 128 -5.72 -14.01 0.28
C ASP A 128 -5.38 -13.49 1.68
N ARG A 129 -4.66 -14.30 2.43
CA ARG A 129 -4.18 -13.91 3.74
C ARG A 129 -3.05 -12.89 3.59
N ALA A 130 -3.12 -11.84 4.41
CA ALA A 130 -2.12 -10.80 4.47
C ALA A 130 -1.63 -10.71 5.92
N VAL A 131 -0.79 -11.68 6.30
CA VAL A 131 -0.23 -11.72 7.66
C VAL A 131 1.03 -10.87 7.66
N ILE A 132 0.93 -9.69 8.26
CA ILE A 132 2.03 -8.74 8.32
C ILE A 132 2.64 -8.79 9.70
N SER A 133 3.93 -9.08 9.75
CA SER A 133 4.69 -9.16 10.99
C SER A 133 5.60 -7.94 11.13
N THR A 134 5.63 -7.36 12.32
CA THR A 134 6.58 -6.28 12.60
C THR A 134 7.99 -6.85 12.73
N ILE A 135 8.96 -6.06 12.28
CA ILE A 135 10.38 -6.40 12.39
C ILE A 135 10.95 -5.63 13.56
N PRO A 136 11.71 -6.28 14.47
CA PRO A 136 12.34 -5.60 15.59
C PRO A 136 13.33 -4.52 15.17
#